data_43462ee2b1e6b218d5be9606d4ce43ba
#
_entry.id   43462ee2b1e6b218d5be9606d4ce43ba
#
_cell.length_a   1.000
_cell.length_b   1.000
_cell.length_c   1.000
_cell.angle_alpha   90.00
_cell.angle_beta   90.00
_cell.angle_gamma   90.00
#
_symmetry.space_group_name_H-M   'P 1'
#
loop_
_entity.id
_entity.type
_entity.pdbx_description
1 polymer ?
#
loop_
_entity_poly.entity_id
_entity_poly.type
_entity_poly.pdbx_seq_one_letter_code
_entity_poly.pdbx_strand_id
1 'polypeptide(L)'
;IMIHLDQGGRYFYLKDWFDRAFEAGLSDFDVIGLSYYPFWHGTFNDLKETTKKLIQDFKKPIILAETAHAWRKSKNGFIDEAQEKIAGFAASPLGQRMVLDMDNTIMASLPDKMGRGIYYWEPLCIPRGDEGGWAENMGILDERGQAMEAIHSFEFVRGDAKPELPAKIYKPQRLTVQVHQNVQLPEEVKVLYRDGNIQSHKVKWENAGAVKADEIGTIL
;
A
#
# COMPACT_ATOMS: atom_id res chain seq x y z
N ILE A 1 -11.69 22.42 10.08
CA ILE A 1 -10.59 21.94 10.96
C ILE A 1 -10.31 20.48 10.60
N MET A 2 -9.05 20.11 10.39
CA MET A 2 -8.60 18.73 10.20
C MET A 2 -7.88 18.26 11.47
N ILE A 3 -8.31 17.09 11.98
CA ILE A 3 -7.53 16.35 12.97
C ILE A 3 -6.66 15.36 12.21
N HIS A 4 -5.35 15.57 12.29
CA HIS A 4 -4.38 14.74 11.59
C HIS A 4 -3.68 13.79 12.55
N LEU A 5 -3.75 12.50 12.28
CA LEU A 5 -3.14 11.44 13.07
C LEU A 5 -2.28 10.53 12.20
N ASP A 6 -1.28 9.96 12.82
CA ASP A 6 -0.44 8.91 12.26
C ASP A 6 -1.15 7.52 12.27
N GLN A 7 -0.52 6.46 11.74
CA GLN A 7 -0.97 5.07 11.80
C GLN A 7 -2.26 4.76 11.02
N GLY A 8 -2.40 5.29 9.78
CA GLY A 8 -3.62 5.22 8.98
C GLY A 8 -4.21 3.83 8.72
N GLY A 9 -3.43 2.74 8.86
CA GLY A 9 -3.92 1.35 8.76
C GLY A 9 -4.29 0.71 10.10
N ARG A 10 -4.24 1.42 11.23
CA ARG A 10 -4.41 0.86 12.59
C ARG A 10 -5.67 1.39 13.29
N TYR A 11 -6.81 0.85 12.91
CA TYR A 11 -8.11 1.29 13.40
C TYR A 11 -8.21 1.45 14.93
N PHE A 12 -7.82 0.45 15.72
CA PHE A 12 -7.99 0.51 17.17
C PHE A 12 -7.14 1.60 17.85
N TYR A 13 -5.96 1.87 17.30
CA TYR A 13 -5.12 2.97 17.76
C TYR A 13 -5.79 4.34 17.51
N LEU A 14 -6.32 4.54 16.31
CA LEU A 14 -7.00 5.78 15.93
C LEU A 14 -8.32 5.96 16.68
N LYS A 15 -9.11 4.88 16.82
CA LYS A 15 -10.35 4.91 17.56
C LYS A 15 -10.15 5.29 19.02
N ASP A 16 -9.18 4.66 19.71
CA ASP A 16 -8.87 4.96 21.10
C ASP A 16 -8.47 6.45 21.28
N TRP A 17 -7.70 6.99 20.33
CA TRP A 17 -7.35 8.41 20.36
C TRP A 17 -8.57 9.32 20.23
N PHE A 18 -9.46 9.05 19.27
CA PHE A 18 -10.69 9.84 19.09
C PHE A 18 -11.65 9.71 20.26
N ASP A 19 -11.85 8.49 20.79
CA ASP A 19 -12.72 8.28 21.96
C ASP A 19 -12.25 9.14 23.14
N ARG A 20 -10.96 9.12 23.45
CA ARG A 20 -10.38 9.96 24.52
C ARG A 20 -10.46 11.45 24.22
N ALA A 21 -10.29 11.84 22.97
CA ALA A 21 -10.42 13.24 22.58
C ALA A 21 -11.85 13.74 22.76
N PHE A 22 -12.86 12.93 22.39
CA PHE A 22 -14.29 13.26 22.64
C PHE A 22 -14.62 13.29 24.12
N GLU A 23 -14.11 12.36 24.93
CA GLU A 23 -14.25 12.40 26.39
C GLU A 23 -13.62 13.65 27.00
N ALA A 24 -12.52 14.16 26.42
CA ALA A 24 -11.87 15.39 26.82
C ALA A 24 -12.54 16.68 26.29
N GLY A 25 -13.66 16.55 25.54
CA GLY A 25 -14.45 17.68 25.08
C GLY A 25 -14.24 18.07 23.62
N LEU A 26 -13.54 17.28 22.80
CA LEU A 26 -13.54 17.48 21.35
C LEU A 26 -14.98 17.33 20.82
N SER A 27 -15.53 18.40 20.27
CA SER A 27 -16.94 18.38 19.80
C SER A 27 -17.07 18.73 18.32
N ASP A 28 -16.12 19.45 17.76
CA ASP A 28 -16.21 19.99 16.40
C ASP A 28 -14.90 19.90 15.63
N PHE A 29 -14.96 19.23 14.48
CA PHE A 29 -13.93 19.19 13.44
C PHE A 29 -14.55 18.74 12.13
N ASP A 30 -13.89 19.00 11.00
CA ASP A 30 -14.50 18.81 9.67
C ASP A 30 -14.01 17.52 9.00
N VAL A 31 -12.76 17.13 9.19
CA VAL A 31 -12.12 16.05 8.43
C VAL A 31 -11.06 15.32 9.26
N ILE A 32 -10.95 14.01 9.05
CA ILE A 32 -9.87 13.19 9.59
C ILE A 32 -8.74 13.15 8.56
N GLY A 33 -7.56 13.62 8.94
CA GLY A 33 -6.33 13.45 8.19
C GLY A 33 -5.54 12.26 8.72
N LEU A 34 -5.00 11.43 7.84
CA LEU A 34 -4.21 10.27 8.21
C LEU A 34 -2.86 10.29 7.51
N SER A 35 -1.77 10.02 8.23
CA SER A 35 -0.53 9.57 7.61
C SER A 35 -0.61 8.07 7.36
N TYR A 36 -0.42 7.66 6.13
CA TYR A 36 -0.37 6.25 5.76
C TYR A 36 0.84 5.95 4.88
N TYR A 37 1.74 5.18 5.42
CA TYR A 37 2.90 4.64 4.73
C TYR A 37 2.80 3.11 4.76
N PRO A 38 2.55 2.44 3.62
CA PRO A 38 2.27 0.99 3.62
C PRO A 38 3.38 0.14 4.22
N PHE A 39 4.62 0.63 4.21
CA PHE A 39 5.77 -0.06 4.80
C PHE A 39 5.88 0.10 6.34
N TRP A 40 5.02 0.92 6.97
CA TRP A 40 4.96 1.13 8.44
C TRP A 40 3.58 0.86 9.03
N HIS A 41 2.52 1.25 8.34
CA HIS A 41 1.19 1.40 8.95
C HIS A 41 0.22 0.30 8.58
N GLY A 42 0.71 -0.82 8.00
CA GLY A 42 -0.12 -1.94 7.60
C GLY A 42 -0.41 -2.00 6.11
N THR A 43 -1.16 -3.01 5.73
CA THR A 43 -1.48 -3.30 4.32
C THR A 43 -2.54 -2.34 3.76
N PHE A 44 -2.70 -2.31 2.44
CA PHE A 44 -3.79 -1.57 1.79
C PHE A 44 -5.19 -2.03 2.22
N ASN A 45 -5.32 -3.32 2.55
CA ASN A 45 -6.57 -3.81 3.13
C ASN A 45 -6.81 -3.22 4.52
N ASP A 46 -5.77 -3.10 5.35
CA ASP A 46 -5.88 -2.45 6.66
C ASP A 46 -6.27 -0.98 6.54
N LEU A 47 -5.67 -0.23 5.59
CA LEU A 47 -6.08 1.13 5.30
C LEU A 47 -7.55 1.23 4.93
N LYS A 48 -8.00 0.39 3.99
CA LYS A 48 -9.39 0.36 3.55
C LYS A 48 -10.36 0.10 4.70
N GLU A 49 -10.10 -0.96 5.47
CA GLU A 49 -10.97 -1.33 6.58
C GLU A 49 -10.94 -0.30 7.73
N THR A 50 -9.77 0.29 8.00
CA THR A 50 -9.63 1.37 8.98
C THR A 50 -10.46 2.58 8.57
N THR A 51 -10.30 3.07 7.35
CA THR A 51 -11.00 4.26 6.86
C THR A 51 -12.52 4.06 6.84
N LYS A 52 -12.99 2.87 6.42
CA LYS A 52 -14.42 2.54 6.46
C LYS A 52 -14.99 2.59 7.88
N LYS A 53 -14.30 1.99 8.85
CA LYS A 53 -14.73 1.98 10.26
C LYS A 53 -14.71 3.37 10.86
N LEU A 54 -13.69 4.18 10.61
CA LEU A 54 -13.64 5.57 11.08
C LEU A 54 -14.79 6.40 10.51
N ILE A 55 -15.14 6.21 9.22
CA ILE A 55 -16.33 6.87 8.63
C ILE A 55 -17.61 6.41 9.33
N GLN A 56 -17.76 5.11 9.64
CA GLN A 56 -18.91 4.57 10.33
C GLN A 56 -19.06 5.14 11.75
N ASP A 57 -17.96 5.27 12.49
CA ASP A 57 -17.96 5.73 13.88
C ASP A 57 -18.15 7.24 13.98
N PHE A 58 -17.37 8.00 13.22
CA PHE A 58 -17.26 9.46 13.43
C PHE A 58 -18.01 10.29 12.39
N LYS A 59 -18.52 9.69 11.31
CA LYS A 59 -19.26 10.36 10.23
C LYS A 59 -18.51 11.56 9.62
N LYS A 60 -17.19 11.47 9.56
CA LYS A 60 -16.32 12.51 9.01
C LYS A 60 -15.62 12.03 7.75
N PRO A 61 -15.43 12.89 6.75
CA PRO A 61 -14.64 12.57 5.58
C PRO A 61 -13.17 12.35 5.98
N ILE A 62 -12.45 11.60 5.13
CA ILE A 62 -11.05 11.24 5.36
C ILE A 62 -10.18 11.76 4.22
N ILE A 63 -9.00 12.24 4.57
CA ILE A 63 -7.91 12.59 3.66
C ILE A 63 -6.67 11.79 4.08
N LEU A 64 -5.96 11.19 3.14
CA LEU A 64 -4.58 10.80 3.40
C LEU A 64 -3.73 12.06 3.35
N ALA A 65 -3.44 12.62 4.52
CA ALA A 65 -2.69 13.86 4.65
C ALA A 65 -1.19 13.67 4.41
N GLU A 66 -0.73 12.42 4.52
CA GLU A 66 0.62 12.01 4.15
C GLU A 66 0.63 10.59 3.60
N THR A 67 1.31 10.39 2.49
CA THR A 67 1.72 9.10 1.96
C THR A 67 2.97 9.25 1.11
N ALA A 68 3.76 8.21 0.97
CA ALA A 68 4.87 8.13 0.04
C ALA A 68 5.36 6.70 -0.15
N HIS A 69 6.16 6.49 -1.19
CA HIS A 69 6.86 5.23 -1.42
C HIS A 69 8.20 5.48 -2.14
N ALA A 70 9.17 4.61 -1.89
CA ALA A 70 10.49 4.76 -2.50
C ALA A 70 10.50 4.36 -3.97
N TRP A 71 11.23 5.11 -4.79
CA TRP A 71 11.41 4.81 -6.21
C TRP A 71 12.67 4.00 -6.52
N ARG A 72 13.56 3.84 -5.54
CA ARG A 72 14.75 2.98 -5.64
C ARG A 72 15.16 2.45 -4.27
N LYS A 73 15.93 1.37 -4.26
CA LYS A 73 16.62 0.93 -3.05
C LYS A 73 17.77 1.87 -2.73
N SER A 74 17.98 2.13 -1.46
CA SER A 74 19.10 2.92 -0.97
C SER A 74 19.62 2.36 0.36
N LYS A 75 20.93 2.52 0.62
CA LYS A 75 21.54 2.15 1.90
C LYS A 75 21.21 3.14 3.01
N ASN A 76 21.01 4.40 2.66
CA ASN A 76 20.78 5.51 3.59
C ASN A 76 19.34 6.03 3.58
N GLY A 77 18.53 5.58 2.62
CA GLY A 77 17.13 5.98 2.45
C GLY A 77 16.16 5.01 3.12
N PHE A 78 14.87 5.20 2.80
CA PHE A 78 13.79 4.38 3.32
C PHE A 78 13.53 3.15 2.46
N ILE A 79 12.85 2.18 3.03
CA ILE A 79 12.33 0.93 2.49
C ILE A 79 13.45 -0.09 2.21
N ASP A 80 13.75 -0.86 3.25
CA ASP A 80 14.53 -2.09 3.17
C ASP A 80 13.67 -3.28 2.66
N GLU A 81 14.27 -4.47 2.57
CA GLU A 81 13.56 -5.67 2.10
C GLU A 81 12.38 -6.09 2.97
N ALA A 82 12.45 -5.86 4.29
CA ALA A 82 11.37 -6.18 5.20
C ALA A 82 10.19 -5.21 4.99
N GLN A 83 10.50 -3.93 4.82
CA GLN A 83 9.53 -2.89 4.52
C GLN A 83 8.89 -3.07 3.14
N GLU A 84 9.65 -3.48 2.10
CA GLU A 84 9.08 -3.86 0.79
C GLU A 84 8.04 -5.00 0.92
N LYS A 85 8.31 -5.98 1.77
CA LYS A 85 7.37 -7.09 2.02
C LYS A 85 6.09 -6.61 2.68
N ILE A 86 6.18 -5.69 3.65
CA ILE A 86 5.03 -5.09 4.34
C ILE A 86 4.21 -4.25 3.34
N ALA A 87 4.87 -3.34 2.62
CA ALA A 87 4.23 -2.49 1.61
C ALA A 87 3.60 -3.29 0.46
N GLY A 88 4.19 -4.45 0.16
CA GLY A 88 3.74 -5.30 -0.93
C GLY A 88 4.22 -4.88 -2.32
N PHE A 89 4.91 -3.75 -2.45
CA PHE A 89 5.49 -3.23 -3.68
C PHE A 89 6.97 -2.92 -3.50
N ALA A 90 7.76 -3.17 -4.56
CA ALA A 90 9.18 -2.91 -4.53
C ALA A 90 9.49 -1.40 -4.52
N ALA A 91 10.62 -1.03 -3.95
CA ALA A 91 11.21 0.30 -4.11
C ALA A 91 11.70 0.45 -5.56
N SER A 92 10.83 0.95 -6.42
CA SER A 92 11.04 1.17 -7.85
C SER A 92 10.09 2.25 -8.37
N PRO A 93 10.36 2.90 -9.53
CA PRO A 93 9.45 3.90 -10.11
C PRO A 93 8.03 3.35 -10.32
N LEU A 94 7.92 2.11 -10.80
CA LEU A 94 6.63 1.44 -10.96
C LEU A 94 5.97 1.13 -9.61
N GLY A 95 6.73 0.67 -8.62
CA GLY A 95 6.22 0.40 -7.27
C GLY A 95 5.70 1.67 -6.60
N GLN A 96 6.43 2.77 -6.72
CA GLN A 96 6.01 4.09 -6.22
C GLN A 96 4.68 4.51 -6.85
N ARG A 97 4.56 4.42 -8.18
CA ARG A 97 3.32 4.71 -8.89
C ARG A 97 2.16 3.83 -8.44
N MET A 98 2.39 2.52 -8.35
CA MET A 98 1.35 1.57 -7.94
C MET A 98 0.81 1.85 -6.53
N VAL A 99 1.67 2.23 -5.60
CA VAL A 99 1.25 2.64 -4.24
C VAL A 99 0.32 3.84 -4.30
N LEU A 100 0.68 4.89 -5.03
CA LEU A 100 -0.16 6.09 -5.16
C LEU A 100 -1.48 5.83 -5.90
N ASP A 101 -1.45 5.01 -6.95
CA ASP A 101 -2.66 4.63 -7.68
C ASP A 101 -3.62 3.82 -6.79
N MET A 102 -3.10 2.97 -5.90
CA MET A 102 -3.90 2.26 -4.90
C MET A 102 -4.47 3.19 -3.85
N ASP A 103 -3.67 4.09 -3.28
CA ASP A 103 -4.14 5.08 -2.30
C ASP A 103 -5.28 5.91 -2.90
N ASN A 104 -5.11 6.44 -4.11
CA ASN A 104 -6.15 7.17 -4.84
C ASN A 104 -7.42 6.33 -5.04
N THR A 105 -7.27 5.07 -5.46
CA THR A 105 -8.42 4.19 -5.74
C THR A 105 -9.16 3.83 -4.46
N ILE A 106 -8.44 3.52 -3.37
CA ILE A 106 -9.04 3.24 -2.07
C ILE A 106 -9.85 4.44 -1.60
N MET A 107 -9.25 5.64 -1.61
CA MET A 107 -9.92 6.87 -1.19
C MET A 107 -11.13 7.19 -2.07
N ALA A 108 -11.03 6.99 -3.38
CA ALA A 108 -12.16 7.18 -4.30
C ALA A 108 -13.30 6.19 -4.07
N SER A 109 -13.00 4.98 -3.58
CA SER A 109 -13.95 3.89 -3.37
C SER A 109 -14.67 3.95 -2.01
N LEU A 110 -14.30 4.87 -1.12
CA LEU A 110 -14.97 5.01 0.18
C LEU A 110 -16.42 5.45 0.02
N PRO A 111 -17.32 4.96 0.90
CA PRO A 111 -18.76 5.22 0.79
C PRO A 111 -19.04 6.73 0.83
N ASP A 112 -20.15 7.14 0.21
CA ASP A 112 -20.70 8.51 0.24
C ASP A 112 -19.67 9.59 -0.17
N LYS A 113 -18.69 9.22 -1.00
CA LYS A 113 -17.57 10.09 -1.39
C LYS A 113 -16.80 10.65 -0.19
N MET A 114 -16.79 9.92 0.93
CA MET A 114 -16.14 10.36 2.17
C MET A 114 -14.60 10.34 2.11
N GLY A 115 -13.97 9.60 1.20
CA GLY A 115 -12.54 9.78 0.90
C GLY A 115 -12.34 11.02 0.03
N ARG A 116 -11.52 11.96 0.44
CA ARG A 116 -11.36 13.26 -0.22
C ARG A 116 -10.11 13.38 -1.09
N GLY A 117 -9.17 12.46 -0.97
CA GLY A 117 -7.94 12.43 -1.76
C GLY A 117 -6.71 12.15 -0.91
N ILE A 118 -5.55 12.34 -1.52
CA ILE A 118 -4.25 12.11 -0.92
C ILE A 118 -3.33 13.32 -1.07
N TYR A 119 -2.38 13.47 -0.15
CA TYR A 119 -1.24 14.36 -0.25
C TYR A 119 0.04 13.54 -0.17
N TYR A 120 0.95 13.75 -1.10
CA TYR A 120 2.26 13.14 -1.06
C TYR A 120 3.18 13.92 -0.13
N TRP A 121 3.90 13.21 0.74
CA TRP A 121 4.84 13.85 1.65
C TRP A 121 6.16 14.17 0.97
N GLU A 122 6.54 15.45 0.94
CA GLU A 122 7.77 15.97 0.35
C GLU A 122 8.07 15.47 -1.08
N PRO A 123 7.15 15.67 -2.04
CA PRO A 123 7.29 15.11 -3.38
C PRO A 123 8.50 15.63 -4.15
N LEU A 124 8.95 16.83 -3.85
CA LEU A 124 10.00 17.52 -4.60
C LEU A 124 11.40 17.38 -3.98
N CYS A 125 11.59 16.42 -3.07
CA CYS A 125 12.91 16.08 -2.57
C CYS A 125 13.76 15.50 -3.70
N ILE A 126 14.86 16.19 -4.05
CA ILE A 126 15.85 15.75 -5.03
C ILE A 126 17.07 15.23 -4.27
N PRO A 127 17.46 13.97 -4.43
CA PRO A 127 18.63 13.42 -3.75
C PRO A 127 19.91 14.13 -4.20
N ARG A 128 20.82 14.40 -3.26
CA ARG A 128 22.13 15.01 -3.50
C ARG A 128 23.21 14.07 -2.98
N GLY A 129 23.64 13.14 -3.83
CA GLY A 129 24.65 12.16 -3.43
C GLY A 129 24.12 11.21 -2.34
N ASP A 130 24.92 11.02 -1.28
CA ASP A 130 24.64 10.08 -0.20
C ASP A 130 24.09 10.78 1.05
N GLU A 131 23.22 11.77 0.90
CA GLU A 131 22.66 12.54 2.03
C GLU A 131 21.81 11.69 2.99
N GLY A 132 21.22 10.62 2.51
CA GLY A 132 20.30 9.77 3.27
C GLY A 132 18.96 10.44 3.58
N GLY A 133 18.12 9.74 4.35
CA GLY A 133 16.82 10.24 4.76
C GLY A 133 15.82 10.35 3.61
N TRP A 134 14.85 11.25 3.76
CA TRP A 134 13.73 11.39 2.81
C TRP A 134 14.16 11.83 1.41
N ALA A 135 15.15 12.70 1.31
CA ALA A 135 15.69 13.17 0.04
C ALA A 135 16.36 12.08 -0.80
N GLU A 136 16.73 10.95 -0.18
CA GLU A 136 17.50 9.90 -0.82
C GLU A 136 16.70 9.12 -1.88
N ASN A 137 15.48 8.71 -1.57
CA ASN A 137 14.73 7.81 -2.45
C ASN A 137 13.20 7.96 -2.42
N MET A 138 12.64 8.96 -1.75
CA MET A 138 11.20 9.08 -1.57
C MET A 138 10.54 10.16 -2.44
N GLY A 139 11.30 11.10 -3.01
CA GLY A 139 10.74 12.11 -3.92
C GLY A 139 10.14 11.51 -5.19
N ILE A 140 9.37 12.31 -5.93
CA ILE A 140 8.83 11.93 -7.26
C ILE A 140 9.68 12.45 -8.41
N LEU A 141 10.82 13.05 -8.10
CA LEU A 141 11.85 13.48 -9.04
C LEU A 141 13.10 12.63 -8.88
N ASP A 142 13.76 12.34 -9.98
CA ASP A 142 15.06 11.66 -9.98
C ASP A 142 16.21 12.61 -9.58
N GLU A 143 17.46 12.11 -9.56
CA GLU A 143 18.64 12.90 -9.21
C GLU A 143 18.89 14.10 -10.14
N ARG A 144 18.29 14.11 -11.32
CA ARG A 144 18.39 15.20 -12.30
C ARG A 144 17.23 16.18 -12.21
N GLY A 145 16.30 15.95 -11.26
CA GLY A 145 15.07 16.73 -11.11
C GLY A 145 14.02 16.44 -12.19
N GLN A 146 14.12 15.31 -12.87
CA GLN A 146 13.13 14.88 -13.85
C GLN A 146 12.01 14.11 -13.17
N ALA A 147 10.76 14.41 -13.54
CA ALA A 147 9.60 13.73 -13.03
C ALA A 147 9.59 12.24 -13.43
N MET A 148 9.30 11.38 -12.45
CA MET A 148 9.16 9.94 -12.66
C MET A 148 7.70 9.54 -12.89
N GLU A 149 7.47 8.25 -13.20
CA GLU A 149 6.15 7.69 -13.47
C GLU A 149 5.08 8.02 -12.41
N ALA A 150 5.47 8.17 -11.16
CA ALA A 150 4.58 8.52 -10.06
C ALA A 150 3.87 9.86 -10.23
N ILE A 151 4.40 10.80 -11.04
CA ILE A 151 3.77 12.09 -11.33
C ILE A 151 2.37 11.92 -11.94
N HIS A 152 2.17 10.88 -12.75
CA HIS A 152 0.90 10.62 -13.41
C HIS A 152 -0.21 10.14 -12.45
N SER A 153 0.13 9.74 -11.22
CA SER A 153 -0.87 9.44 -10.19
C SER A 153 -1.62 10.70 -9.72
N PHE A 154 -1.08 11.88 -9.97
CA PHE A 154 -1.74 13.17 -9.65
C PHE A 154 -2.72 13.64 -10.74
N GLU A 155 -2.75 12.99 -11.90
CA GLU A 155 -3.77 13.18 -12.94
C GLU A 155 -5.08 12.45 -12.60
N PHE A 156 -5.10 11.68 -11.50
CA PHE A 156 -6.24 10.85 -11.10
C PHE A 156 -7.50 11.66 -10.87
N VAL A 157 -8.59 11.24 -11.51
CA VAL A 157 -9.94 11.74 -11.29
C VAL A 157 -10.79 10.62 -10.68
N ARG A 158 -11.60 10.96 -9.68
CA ARG A 158 -12.43 9.95 -8.97
C ARG A 158 -13.23 9.04 -9.91
N GLY A 159 -13.75 9.57 -11.01
CA GLY A 159 -14.49 8.80 -12.01
C GLY A 159 -13.66 7.74 -12.75
N ASP A 160 -12.35 7.87 -12.71
CA ASP A 160 -11.41 6.94 -13.36
C ASP A 160 -10.95 5.80 -12.46
N ALA A 161 -11.43 5.77 -11.22
CA ALA A 161 -11.15 4.69 -10.30
C ALA A 161 -11.58 3.34 -10.89
N LYS A 162 -10.68 2.35 -10.81
CA LYS A 162 -10.90 0.96 -11.26
C LYS A 162 -10.64 0.02 -10.10
N PRO A 163 -11.52 0.04 -9.07
CA PRO A 163 -11.34 -0.74 -7.85
C PRO A 163 -11.28 -2.24 -8.12
N GLU A 164 -11.95 -2.70 -9.17
CA GLU A 164 -12.06 -4.11 -9.58
C GLU A 164 -10.81 -4.64 -10.31
N LEU A 165 -9.86 -3.79 -10.68
CA LEU A 165 -8.66 -4.25 -11.36
C LEU A 165 -7.66 -4.87 -10.39
N PRO A 166 -7.03 -6.01 -10.77
CA PRO A 166 -5.96 -6.60 -9.99
C PRO A 166 -4.73 -5.66 -9.96
N ALA A 167 -4.17 -5.48 -8.77
CA ALA A 167 -2.93 -4.74 -8.56
C ALA A 167 -1.74 -5.69 -8.41
N LYS A 168 -1.96 -6.86 -7.78
CA LYS A 168 -0.89 -7.83 -7.51
C LYS A 168 -1.44 -9.22 -7.33
N ILE A 169 -0.73 -10.21 -7.85
CA ILE A 169 -0.90 -11.62 -7.50
C ILE A 169 0.16 -11.97 -6.46
N TYR A 170 -0.25 -12.48 -5.31
CA TYR A 170 0.69 -12.96 -4.31
C TYR A 170 1.28 -14.28 -4.77
N LYS A 171 2.60 -14.36 -4.79
CA LYS A 171 3.28 -15.63 -5.07
C LYS A 171 2.87 -16.66 -4.01
N PRO A 172 2.60 -17.90 -4.40
CA PRO A 172 2.41 -18.99 -3.45
C PRO A 172 3.59 -19.12 -2.49
N GLN A 173 3.33 -19.70 -1.32
CA GLN A 173 4.42 -20.03 -0.41
C GLN A 173 5.36 -21.04 -1.07
N ARG A 174 6.64 -20.91 -0.78
CA ARG A 174 7.65 -21.87 -1.23
C ARG A 174 7.29 -23.26 -0.69
N LEU A 175 7.19 -24.23 -1.60
CA LEU A 175 6.96 -25.63 -1.24
C LEU A 175 8.30 -26.28 -0.91
N THR A 176 8.34 -27.03 0.20
CA THR A 176 9.45 -27.94 0.53
C THR A 176 8.92 -29.36 0.48
N VAL A 177 9.45 -30.16 -0.40
CA VAL A 177 9.05 -31.56 -0.58
C VAL A 177 10.28 -32.47 -0.51
N GLN A 178 10.09 -33.73 -0.14
CA GLN A 178 11.15 -34.72 -0.16
C GLN A 178 11.42 -35.17 -1.61
N VAL A 179 12.66 -35.59 -1.89
CA VAL A 179 13.01 -36.16 -3.19
C VAL A 179 12.11 -37.38 -3.47
N HIS A 180 11.61 -37.47 -4.70
CA HIS A 180 10.61 -38.45 -5.18
C HIS A 180 9.21 -38.31 -4.59
N GLN A 181 8.92 -37.27 -3.81
CA GLN A 181 7.57 -36.98 -3.37
C GLN A 181 6.79 -36.26 -4.49
N ASN A 182 5.49 -36.60 -4.60
CA ASN A 182 4.59 -35.87 -5.52
C ASN A 182 4.45 -34.42 -5.07
N VAL A 183 4.70 -33.48 -5.97
CA VAL A 183 4.54 -32.05 -5.71
C VAL A 183 3.08 -31.68 -5.91
N GLN A 184 2.44 -31.22 -4.84
CA GLN A 184 1.08 -30.67 -4.92
C GLN A 184 1.17 -29.13 -5.00
N LEU A 185 0.81 -28.59 -6.15
CA LEU A 185 0.76 -27.14 -6.34
C LEU A 185 -0.51 -26.58 -5.69
N PRO A 186 -0.47 -25.33 -5.17
CA PRO A 186 -1.64 -24.68 -4.60
C PRO A 186 -2.79 -24.59 -5.63
N GLU A 187 -4.01 -24.87 -5.19
CA GLU A 187 -5.19 -24.76 -6.04
C GLU A 187 -5.68 -23.33 -6.22
N GLU A 188 -5.26 -22.45 -5.33
CA GLU A 188 -5.66 -21.03 -5.30
C GLU A 188 -4.46 -20.10 -5.11
N VAL A 189 -4.61 -18.89 -5.66
CA VAL A 189 -3.71 -17.75 -5.37
C VAL A 189 -4.52 -16.57 -4.84
N LYS A 190 -3.88 -15.76 -4.00
CA LYS A 190 -4.46 -14.50 -3.53
C LYS A 190 -4.15 -13.38 -4.50
N VAL A 191 -5.15 -12.57 -4.80
CA VAL A 191 -5.05 -11.39 -5.65
C VAL A 191 -5.42 -10.16 -4.83
N LEU A 192 -4.53 -9.17 -4.82
CA LEU A 192 -4.81 -7.84 -4.30
C LEU A 192 -5.41 -7.00 -5.41
N TYR A 193 -6.55 -6.40 -5.16
CA TYR A 193 -7.22 -5.47 -6.05
C TYR A 193 -6.88 -4.02 -5.72
N ARG A 194 -7.09 -3.11 -6.68
CA ARG A 194 -6.72 -1.68 -6.52
C ARG A 194 -7.49 -0.97 -5.40
N ASP A 195 -8.62 -1.49 -4.99
CA ASP A 195 -9.39 -1.00 -3.85
C ASP A 195 -8.93 -1.57 -2.49
N GLY A 196 -7.80 -2.28 -2.45
CA GLY A 196 -7.27 -2.92 -1.24
C GLY A 196 -7.91 -4.26 -0.88
N ASN A 197 -8.92 -4.75 -1.61
CA ASN A 197 -9.49 -6.07 -1.36
C ASN A 197 -8.50 -7.18 -1.72
N ILE A 198 -8.54 -8.26 -0.94
CA ILE A 198 -7.79 -9.48 -1.23
C ILE A 198 -8.80 -10.61 -1.44
N GLN A 199 -8.71 -11.28 -2.58
CA GLN A 199 -9.57 -12.41 -2.93
C GLN A 199 -8.75 -13.61 -3.32
N SER A 200 -9.25 -14.83 -3.02
CA SER A 200 -8.68 -16.09 -3.48
C SER A 200 -9.30 -16.47 -4.83
N HIS A 201 -8.47 -16.88 -5.76
CA HIS A 201 -8.88 -17.37 -7.09
C HIS A 201 -8.33 -18.74 -7.36
N LYS A 202 -9.19 -19.65 -7.84
CA LYS A 202 -8.74 -20.94 -8.36
C LYS A 202 -7.83 -20.74 -9.56
N VAL A 203 -6.76 -21.52 -9.60
CA VAL A 203 -5.76 -21.44 -10.68
C VAL A 203 -5.55 -22.80 -11.33
N LYS A 204 -5.20 -22.77 -12.60
CA LYS A 204 -4.70 -23.93 -13.35
C LYS A 204 -3.25 -23.66 -13.69
N TRP A 205 -2.36 -24.49 -13.19
CA TRP A 205 -0.94 -24.37 -13.46
C TRP A 205 -0.63 -24.96 -14.85
N GLU A 206 -0.01 -24.15 -15.69
CA GLU A 206 0.57 -24.65 -16.94
C GLU A 206 1.82 -25.48 -16.62
N ASN A 207 2.00 -26.58 -17.32
CA ASN A 207 3.12 -27.52 -17.13
C ASN A 207 3.24 -28.13 -15.71
N ALA A 208 2.14 -28.19 -14.95
CA ALA A 208 2.15 -28.78 -13.59
C ALA A 208 2.76 -30.20 -13.56
N GLY A 209 2.56 -31.00 -14.61
CA GLY A 209 3.13 -32.34 -14.72
C GLY A 209 4.66 -32.38 -14.93
N ALA A 210 5.30 -31.24 -15.25
CA ALA A 210 6.74 -31.14 -15.37
C ALA A 210 7.43 -30.81 -14.03
N VAL A 211 6.65 -30.45 -13.00
CA VAL A 211 7.18 -30.16 -11.67
C VAL A 211 7.44 -31.45 -10.92
N LYS A 212 8.70 -31.85 -10.83
CA LYS A 212 9.14 -33.08 -10.17
C LYS A 212 10.16 -32.76 -9.08
N ALA A 213 10.17 -33.57 -8.03
CA ALA A 213 11.16 -33.51 -6.96
C ALA A 213 12.19 -34.66 -7.11
N ASP A 214 12.84 -34.73 -8.26
CA ASP A 214 13.75 -35.85 -8.58
C ASP A 214 15.17 -35.63 -8.01
N GLU A 215 15.55 -34.40 -7.70
CA GLU A 215 16.87 -34.02 -7.16
C GLU A 215 16.73 -32.99 -6.03
N ILE A 216 17.79 -32.89 -5.21
CA ILE A 216 17.88 -31.83 -4.20
C ILE A 216 18.13 -30.50 -4.88
N GLY A 217 17.18 -29.57 -4.75
CA GLY A 217 17.29 -28.25 -5.37
C GLY A 217 16.09 -27.35 -5.06
N THR A 218 16.04 -26.22 -5.76
CA THR A 218 14.89 -25.31 -5.69
C THR A 218 14.11 -25.40 -6.99
N ILE A 219 12.82 -25.72 -6.87
CA ILE A 219 11.86 -25.63 -7.98
C ILE A 219 11.22 -24.24 -7.88
N LEU A 220 11.40 -23.40 -8.90
CA LEU A 220 10.84 -22.04 -8.97
C LEU A 220 9.57 -22.03 -9.80
#